data_61feaca27e315560a071da281632dee7
#
_entry.id   61feaca27e315560a071da281632dee7
#
_cell.length_a   1.000
_cell.length_b   1.000
_cell.length_c   1.000
_cell.angle_alpha   90.00
_cell.angle_beta   90.00
_cell.angle_gamma   90.00
#
_symmetry.space_group_name_H-M   'P 1'
#
loop_
_entity.id
_entity.type
_entity.pdbx_description
1 polymer ?
#
loop_
_entity_poly.entity_id
_entity_poly.type
_entity_poly.pdbx_seq_one_letter_code
_entity_poly.pdbx_strand_id
1 'polypeptide(L)'
;MKEDRLSDTSAIFQRVHGELIDSFDEELEMEIDDDRLEKLLQEMADHPEESTMSRKLYFRELFRLQGELVRLQNWVVHEKLKVVVIFEGRDSAGKGGMIKRITQRLNPRVCRTVALPAPSERERTQWYFQRYVQHLPAGGEIVLFDRSWYNRAGVERVMGFCTDAEYEEFFRTVPEFEKMLVRSGIILIKYWFSITDDEQHLRFKMRIHDPLKQWKLSPMDLESRRRWEDYTKAKEIMIERTHIPEARWWIVEAVDKKRARLNCIRHLLGQIPYQDVPHDSVSLPERVHNPNYLRGPLPKELYVPPVY
;
A
#
# COMPACT_ATOMS: atom_id res chain seq x y z
N MET A 1 -2.52 43.09 4.99
CA MET A 1 -2.70 42.07 6.06
C MET A 1 -4.08 41.41 6.12
N LYS A 2 -5.19 41.97 5.65
CA LYS A 2 -6.50 41.30 5.57
C LYS A 2 -6.76 40.58 4.25
N GLU A 3 -6.18 41.07 3.15
CA GLU A 3 -6.32 40.46 1.83
C GLU A 3 -5.54 39.17 1.66
N ASP A 4 -4.35 39.04 2.28
CA ASP A 4 -3.57 37.80 2.27
C ASP A 4 -4.25 36.61 2.98
N ARG A 5 -5.05 36.88 4.03
CA ARG A 5 -5.80 35.84 4.75
C ARG A 5 -7.00 35.30 3.97
N LEU A 6 -7.60 36.11 3.09
CA LEU A 6 -8.75 35.72 2.27
C LEU A 6 -8.32 34.86 1.07
N SER A 7 -7.16 35.16 0.46
CA SER A 7 -6.59 34.35 -0.62
C SER A 7 -6.15 32.97 -0.13
N ASP A 8 -5.58 32.91 1.06
CA ASP A 8 -5.14 31.67 1.70
C ASP A 8 -6.33 30.76 2.06
N THR A 9 -7.43 31.33 2.53
CA THR A 9 -8.67 30.60 2.85
C THR A 9 -9.30 29.99 1.59
N SER A 10 -9.32 30.72 0.46
CA SER A 10 -9.86 30.23 -0.81
C SER A 10 -9.02 29.07 -1.38
N ALA A 11 -7.71 29.17 -1.31
CA ALA A 11 -6.79 28.10 -1.74
C ALA A 11 -6.95 26.83 -0.89
N ILE A 12 -7.13 27.01 0.43
CA ILE A 12 -7.40 25.89 1.35
C ILE A 12 -8.74 25.23 1.01
N PHE A 13 -9.80 26.00 0.75
CA PHE A 13 -11.11 25.46 0.35
C PHE A 13 -11.05 24.69 -0.96
N GLN A 14 -10.34 25.19 -1.96
CA GLN A 14 -10.16 24.48 -3.24
C GLN A 14 -9.38 23.16 -3.06
N ARG A 15 -8.35 23.16 -2.23
CA ARG A 15 -7.59 21.95 -1.92
C ARG A 15 -8.43 20.93 -1.15
N VAL A 16 -9.20 21.37 -0.13
CA VAL A 16 -10.10 20.49 0.63
C VAL A 16 -11.18 19.89 -0.29
N HIS A 17 -11.74 20.70 -1.19
CA HIS A 17 -12.72 20.21 -2.17
C HIS A 17 -12.11 19.20 -3.15
N GLY A 18 -10.90 19.45 -3.66
CA GLY A 18 -10.15 18.51 -4.49
C GLY A 18 -9.87 17.18 -3.78
N GLU A 19 -9.44 17.23 -2.52
CA GLU A 19 -9.18 16.05 -1.70
C GLU A 19 -10.46 15.26 -1.35
N LEU A 20 -11.61 15.94 -1.17
CA LEU A 20 -12.89 15.27 -1.00
C LEU A 20 -13.29 14.51 -2.28
N ILE A 21 -13.14 15.13 -3.45
CA ILE A 21 -13.37 14.46 -4.73
C ILE A 21 -12.44 13.27 -4.89
N ASP A 22 -11.14 13.42 -4.59
CA ASP A 22 -10.18 12.30 -4.62
C ASP A 22 -10.54 11.19 -3.63
N SER A 23 -11.21 11.52 -2.53
CA SER A 23 -11.70 10.54 -1.56
C SER A 23 -12.88 9.73 -2.10
N PHE A 24 -13.81 10.35 -2.81
CA PHE A 24 -14.88 9.64 -3.52
C PHE A 24 -14.33 8.80 -4.68
N ASP A 25 -13.31 9.29 -5.37
CA ASP A 25 -12.61 8.49 -6.38
C ASP A 25 -11.96 7.25 -5.79
N GLU A 26 -11.42 7.35 -4.57
CA GLU A 26 -10.85 6.21 -3.85
C GLU A 26 -11.88 5.12 -3.53
N GLU A 27 -13.12 5.50 -3.25
CA GLU A 27 -14.21 4.55 -3.03
C GLU A 27 -14.74 3.97 -4.36
N LEU A 28 -14.91 4.82 -5.37
CA LEU A 28 -15.35 4.40 -6.69
C LEU A 28 -14.35 3.44 -7.37
N GLU A 29 -13.04 3.63 -7.16
CA GLU A 29 -11.99 2.72 -7.63
C GLU A 29 -12.20 1.27 -7.13
N MET A 30 -12.87 1.10 -6.00
CA MET A 30 -13.13 -0.21 -5.40
C MET A 30 -14.39 -0.90 -5.96
N GLU A 31 -15.28 -0.15 -6.61
CA GLU A 31 -16.60 -0.63 -7.06
C GLU A 31 -16.72 -0.77 -8.59
N ILE A 32 -15.70 -0.39 -9.35
CA ILE A 32 -15.76 -0.48 -10.81
C ILE A 32 -15.58 -1.93 -11.25
N ASP A 33 -16.66 -2.51 -11.75
CA ASP A 33 -16.68 -3.82 -12.40
C ASP A 33 -16.01 -3.81 -13.78
N ASP A 34 -15.50 -4.97 -14.21
CA ASP A 34 -14.79 -5.13 -15.47
C ASP A 34 -15.62 -4.71 -16.70
N ASP A 35 -16.94 -4.93 -16.71
CA ASP A 35 -17.84 -4.53 -17.79
C ASP A 35 -18.01 -3.00 -17.92
N ARG A 36 -17.98 -2.28 -16.80
CA ARG A 36 -17.95 -0.81 -16.79
C ARG A 36 -16.60 -0.26 -17.17
N LEU A 37 -15.54 -0.98 -16.84
CA LEU A 37 -14.18 -0.65 -17.18
C LEU A 37 -13.97 -0.62 -18.70
N GLU A 38 -14.47 -1.64 -19.41
CA GLU A 38 -14.33 -1.74 -20.86
C GLU A 38 -15.03 -0.58 -21.60
N LYS A 39 -16.24 -0.22 -21.15
CA LYS A 39 -16.96 0.97 -21.66
C LYS A 39 -16.23 2.28 -21.35
N LEU A 40 -15.72 2.45 -20.13
CA LEU A 40 -14.90 3.61 -19.76
C LEU A 40 -13.63 3.71 -20.62
N LEU A 41 -12.95 2.60 -20.88
CA LEU A 41 -11.76 2.56 -21.71
C LEU A 41 -12.07 2.91 -23.17
N GLN A 42 -13.20 2.46 -23.74
CA GLN A 42 -13.64 2.80 -25.08
C GLN A 42 -14.01 4.29 -25.22
N GLU A 43 -14.81 4.83 -24.30
CA GLU A 43 -15.15 6.26 -24.25
C GLU A 43 -13.91 7.15 -24.03
N MET A 44 -12.84 6.59 -23.49
CA MET A 44 -11.59 7.26 -23.15
C MET A 44 -10.62 7.34 -24.33
N ALA A 45 -10.77 6.52 -25.35
CA ALA A 45 -9.90 6.54 -26.53
C ALA A 45 -10.13 7.80 -27.41
N ASP A 46 -11.29 8.45 -27.25
CA ASP A 46 -11.72 9.50 -28.19
C ASP A 46 -11.31 10.95 -27.82
N HIS A 47 -10.66 11.20 -26.65
CA HIS A 47 -10.25 12.55 -26.25
C HIS A 47 -8.87 12.61 -25.59
N PRO A 48 -7.80 12.98 -26.30
CA PRO A 48 -6.51 13.28 -25.69
C PRO A 48 -6.44 14.75 -25.32
N GLU A 49 -6.53 15.11 -24.03
CA GLU A 49 -5.93 16.36 -23.51
C GLU A 49 -5.91 16.45 -21.97
N GLU A 50 -4.77 16.83 -21.40
CA GLU A 50 -4.44 17.92 -20.48
C GLU A 50 -3.22 17.63 -19.61
N SER A 51 -2.41 18.64 -19.32
CA SER A 51 -1.14 18.60 -18.59
C SER A 51 -1.27 18.33 -17.09
N THR A 52 -2.47 18.33 -16.55
CA THR A 52 -2.80 17.86 -15.18
C THR A 52 -3.31 16.42 -15.25
N MET A 53 -2.93 15.60 -14.26
CA MET A 53 -3.43 14.22 -14.14
C MET A 53 -4.96 14.22 -14.05
N SER A 54 -5.65 14.13 -15.20
CA SER A 54 -7.10 14.06 -15.21
C SER A 54 -7.55 12.76 -14.54
N ARG A 55 -8.73 12.77 -13.92
CA ARG A 55 -9.35 11.58 -13.30
C ARG A 55 -9.37 10.41 -14.30
N LYS A 56 -9.76 10.70 -15.53
CA LYS A 56 -9.84 9.76 -16.65
C LYS A 56 -8.49 9.11 -16.94
N LEU A 57 -7.43 9.91 -17.09
CA LEU A 57 -6.07 9.42 -17.34
C LEU A 57 -5.57 8.55 -16.17
N TYR A 58 -5.83 8.98 -14.94
CA TYR A 58 -5.45 8.23 -13.75
C TYR A 58 -6.05 6.82 -13.71
N PHE A 59 -7.37 6.70 -13.93
CA PHE A 59 -8.03 5.39 -13.94
C PHE A 59 -7.51 4.48 -15.04
N ARG A 60 -7.38 5.00 -16.27
CA ARG A 60 -6.83 4.25 -17.39
C ARG A 60 -5.46 3.66 -17.05
N GLU A 61 -4.55 4.50 -16.58
CA GLU A 61 -3.19 4.05 -16.26
C GLU A 61 -3.17 3.12 -15.03
N LEU A 62 -4.02 3.36 -14.03
CA LEU A 62 -4.13 2.49 -12.87
C LEU A 62 -4.57 1.08 -13.28
N PHE A 63 -5.63 0.96 -14.06
CA PHE A 63 -6.13 -0.35 -14.51
C PHE A 63 -5.14 -1.08 -15.41
N ARG A 64 -4.49 -0.35 -16.32
CA ARG A 64 -3.41 -0.92 -17.13
C ARG A 64 -2.28 -1.49 -16.24
N LEU A 65 -1.84 -0.72 -15.24
CA LEU A 65 -0.81 -1.16 -14.31
C LEU A 65 -1.26 -2.31 -13.40
N GLN A 66 -2.54 -2.35 -13.02
CA GLN A 66 -3.11 -3.46 -12.27
C GLN A 66 -3.15 -4.76 -13.10
N GLY A 67 -3.44 -4.67 -14.40
CA GLY A 67 -3.28 -5.79 -15.32
C GLY A 67 -1.84 -6.33 -15.36
N GLU A 68 -0.86 -5.41 -15.41
CA GLU A 68 0.55 -5.79 -15.34
C GLU A 68 0.93 -6.42 -13.98
N LEU A 69 0.34 -5.98 -12.87
CA LEU A 69 0.54 -6.61 -11.56
C LEU A 69 0.00 -8.05 -11.53
N VAL A 70 -1.12 -8.33 -12.21
CA VAL A 70 -1.64 -9.72 -12.35
C VAL A 70 -0.66 -10.57 -13.17
N ARG A 71 -0.11 -10.03 -14.26
CA ARG A 71 0.94 -10.73 -15.05
C ARG A 71 2.19 -11.02 -14.20
N LEU A 72 2.66 -10.02 -13.44
CA LEU A 72 3.76 -10.20 -12.50
C LEU A 72 3.44 -11.29 -11.45
N GLN A 73 2.23 -11.28 -10.87
CA GLN A 73 1.80 -12.31 -9.93
C GLN A 73 1.89 -13.73 -10.54
N ASN A 74 1.38 -13.90 -11.75
CA ASN A 74 1.44 -15.18 -12.44
C ASN A 74 2.88 -15.64 -12.65
N TRP A 75 3.77 -14.72 -13.01
CA TRP A 75 5.20 -14.98 -13.15
C TRP A 75 5.85 -15.36 -11.81
N VAL A 76 5.53 -14.65 -10.73
CA VAL A 76 6.03 -14.96 -9.38
C VAL A 76 5.64 -16.38 -8.96
N VAL A 77 4.42 -16.80 -9.25
CA VAL A 77 3.94 -18.17 -8.98
C VAL A 77 4.67 -19.18 -9.84
N HIS A 78 4.80 -18.92 -11.15
CA HIS A 78 5.45 -19.81 -12.10
C HIS A 78 6.92 -20.05 -11.76
N GLU A 79 7.68 -19.00 -11.54
CA GLU A 79 9.11 -19.05 -11.20
C GLU A 79 9.38 -19.31 -9.71
N LYS A 80 8.34 -19.44 -8.89
CA LYS A 80 8.45 -19.62 -7.43
C LYS A 80 9.30 -18.53 -6.78
N LEU A 81 9.20 -17.29 -7.28
CA LEU A 81 9.91 -16.16 -6.70
C LEU A 81 9.41 -15.85 -5.30
N LYS A 82 10.26 -15.27 -4.49
CA LYS A 82 9.93 -14.78 -3.13
C LYS A 82 10.07 -13.27 -3.12
N VAL A 83 8.97 -12.54 -2.98
CA VAL A 83 8.97 -11.08 -3.07
C VAL A 83 8.54 -10.47 -1.74
N VAL A 84 9.35 -9.53 -1.25
CA VAL A 84 9.04 -8.70 -0.07
C VAL A 84 9.08 -7.24 -0.49
N VAL A 85 7.99 -6.51 -0.26
CA VAL A 85 7.94 -5.07 -0.45
C VAL A 85 7.63 -4.39 0.87
N ILE A 86 8.47 -3.47 1.27
CA ILE A 86 8.32 -2.68 2.51
C ILE A 86 7.79 -1.29 2.15
N PHE A 87 6.73 -0.90 2.84
CA PHE A 87 6.15 0.43 2.76
C PHE A 87 6.34 1.16 4.07
N GLU A 88 7.29 2.08 4.08
CA GLU A 88 7.59 2.98 5.19
C GLU A 88 7.27 4.43 4.81
N GLY A 89 7.25 5.33 5.77
CA GLY A 89 7.04 6.75 5.53
C GLY A 89 6.18 7.42 6.58
N ARG A 90 5.96 8.71 6.39
CA ARG A 90 5.19 9.56 7.29
C ARG A 90 3.76 9.05 7.52
N ASP A 91 3.21 9.37 8.66
CA ASP A 91 1.79 9.15 8.90
C ASP A 91 0.98 9.98 7.93
N SER A 92 -0.12 9.41 7.48
CA SER A 92 -0.98 9.91 6.38
C SER A 92 -0.31 10.08 5.01
N ALA A 93 0.91 9.57 4.78
CA ALA A 93 1.57 9.65 3.47
C ALA A 93 0.92 8.77 2.37
N GLY A 94 -0.05 7.93 2.70
CA GLY A 94 -0.80 7.16 1.71
C GLY A 94 -0.33 5.72 1.51
N LYS A 95 0.49 5.16 2.41
CA LYS A 95 0.98 3.77 2.36
C LYS A 95 -0.15 2.74 2.19
N GLY A 96 -1.13 2.74 3.08
CA GLY A 96 -2.27 1.81 3.01
C GLY A 96 -3.10 1.96 1.73
N GLY A 97 -3.26 3.20 1.22
CA GLY A 97 -3.90 3.45 -0.07
C GLY A 97 -3.11 2.88 -1.24
N MET A 98 -1.77 2.92 -1.18
CA MET A 98 -0.90 2.31 -2.17
C MET A 98 -1.00 0.79 -2.16
N ILE A 99 -0.93 0.17 -0.98
CA ILE A 99 -1.05 -1.27 -0.79
C ILE A 99 -2.39 -1.77 -1.34
N LYS A 100 -3.49 -1.07 -1.07
CA LYS A 100 -4.81 -1.40 -1.62
C LYS A 100 -4.81 -1.45 -3.15
N ARG A 101 -4.19 -0.46 -3.84
CA ARG A 101 -4.15 -0.43 -5.31
C ARG A 101 -3.31 -1.55 -5.90
N ILE A 102 -2.27 -1.98 -5.20
CA ILE A 102 -1.48 -3.15 -5.60
C ILE A 102 -2.29 -4.44 -5.43
N THR A 103 -2.95 -4.62 -4.27
CA THR A 103 -3.60 -5.89 -3.91
C THR A 103 -4.98 -6.08 -4.51
N GLN A 104 -5.63 -5.02 -4.97
CA GLN A 104 -7.05 -4.99 -5.34
C GLN A 104 -7.45 -6.08 -6.33
N ARG A 105 -6.60 -6.40 -7.30
CA ARG A 105 -6.85 -7.40 -8.34
C ARG A 105 -5.96 -8.64 -8.22
N LEU A 106 -5.15 -8.72 -7.18
CA LEU A 106 -4.26 -9.85 -6.94
C LEU A 106 -4.96 -10.94 -6.11
N ASN A 107 -4.55 -12.17 -6.33
CA ASN A 107 -5.01 -13.30 -5.54
C ASN A 107 -4.47 -13.18 -4.10
N PRO A 108 -5.32 -13.08 -3.07
CA PRO A 108 -4.89 -12.93 -1.68
C PRO A 108 -4.14 -14.15 -1.11
N ARG A 109 -4.21 -15.30 -1.80
CA ARG A 109 -3.40 -16.48 -1.46
C ARG A 109 -1.96 -16.38 -1.95
N VAL A 110 -1.70 -15.50 -2.92
CA VAL A 110 -0.37 -15.27 -3.51
C VAL A 110 0.24 -13.96 -2.97
N CYS A 111 -0.58 -12.91 -2.88
CA CYS A 111 -0.17 -11.60 -2.41
C CYS A 111 -0.89 -11.26 -1.11
N ARG A 112 -0.15 -11.09 -0.01
CA ARG A 112 -0.72 -10.74 1.29
C ARG A 112 -0.08 -9.50 1.88
N THR A 113 -0.86 -8.78 2.68
CA THR A 113 -0.40 -7.63 3.44
C THR A 113 -0.12 -8.03 4.89
N VAL A 114 0.99 -7.56 5.42
CA VAL A 114 1.38 -7.73 6.82
C VAL A 114 1.46 -6.35 7.48
N ALA A 115 0.57 -6.13 8.45
CA ALA A 115 0.53 -4.94 9.29
C ALA A 115 0.53 -5.40 10.76
N LEU A 116 1.68 -5.36 11.39
CA LEU A 116 1.82 -5.88 12.75
C LEU A 116 1.39 -4.83 13.78
N PRO A 117 0.63 -5.22 14.82
CA PRO A 117 0.29 -4.34 15.94
C PRO A 117 1.55 -4.02 16.77
N ALA A 118 1.40 -3.22 17.81
CA ALA A 118 2.46 -3.05 18.82
C ALA A 118 2.90 -4.41 19.37
N PRO A 119 4.21 -4.61 19.64
CA PRO A 119 4.69 -5.89 20.12
C PRO A 119 4.08 -6.25 21.48
N SER A 120 3.66 -7.52 21.65
CA SER A 120 3.23 -8.09 22.92
C SER A 120 4.40 -8.15 23.91
N GLU A 121 4.12 -8.37 25.20
CA GLU A 121 5.16 -8.54 26.22
C GLU A 121 6.13 -9.67 25.86
N ARG A 122 5.62 -10.79 25.35
CA ARG A 122 6.45 -11.90 24.88
C ARG A 122 7.36 -11.51 23.74
N GLU A 123 6.83 -10.82 22.73
CA GLU A 123 7.60 -10.40 21.55
C GLU A 123 8.70 -9.39 21.88
N ARG A 124 8.52 -8.56 22.92
CA ARG A 124 9.54 -7.62 23.42
C ARG A 124 10.78 -8.31 23.96
N THR A 125 10.66 -9.56 24.43
CA THR A 125 11.77 -10.36 24.97
C THR A 125 12.41 -11.28 23.92
N GLN A 126 11.86 -11.33 22.72
CA GLN A 126 12.38 -12.13 21.60
C GLN A 126 13.44 -11.35 20.82
N TRP A 127 14.19 -12.09 20.00
CA TRP A 127 15.03 -11.45 18.98
C TRP A 127 14.19 -10.51 18.12
N TYR A 128 14.66 -9.26 17.93
CA TYR A 128 13.87 -8.20 17.34
C TYR A 128 13.19 -8.57 16.02
N PHE A 129 13.92 -9.25 15.12
CA PHE A 129 13.39 -9.60 13.80
C PHE A 129 12.43 -10.80 13.84
N GLN A 130 12.34 -11.54 14.92
CA GLN A 130 11.58 -12.80 15.00
C GLN A 130 10.10 -12.61 14.63
N ARG A 131 9.47 -11.53 15.07
CA ARG A 131 8.07 -11.23 14.77
C ARG A 131 7.83 -10.92 13.27
N TYR A 132 8.86 -10.55 12.51
CA TYR A 132 8.79 -10.27 11.07
C TYR A 132 9.14 -11.50 10.24
N VAL A 133 10.12 -12.28 10.67
CA VAL A 133 10.64 -13.46 9.94
C VAL A 133 9.55 -14.49 9.65
N GLN A 134 8.62 -14.71 10.57
CA GLN A 134 7.51 -15.66 10.38
C GLN A 134 6.56 -15.28 9.24
N HIS A 135 6.60 -14.04 8.76
CA HIS A 135 5.77 -13.52 7.68
C HIS A 135 6.50 -13.46 6.32
N LEU A 136 7.76 -13.87 6.25
CA LEU A 136 8.50 -13.88 4.99
C LEU A 136 7.86 -14.85 3.99
N PRO A 137 8.01 -14.58 2.67
CA PRO A 137 7.35 -15.37 1.63
C PRO A 137 7.96 -16.75 1.46
N ALA A 138 7.13 -17.73 1.16
CA ALA A 138 7.52 -18.96 0.49
C ALA A 138 7.68 -18.71 -1.02
N GLY A 139 8.17 -19.73 -1.75
CA GLY A 139 8.26 -19.66 -3.22
C GLY A 139 6.87 -19.46 -3.86
N GLY A 140 6.75 -18.46 -4.71
CA GLY A 140 5.50 -18.08 -5.37
C GLY A 140 4.65 -17.06 -4.59
N GLU A 141 5.21 -16.43 -3.55
CA GLU A 141 4.45 -15.47 -2.73
C GLU A 141 5.01 -14.05 -2.80
N ILE A 142 4.11 -13.08 -2.69
CA ILE A 142 4.39 -11.64 -2.56
C ILE A 142 3.90 -11.18 -1.18
N VAL A 143 4.78 -10.60 -0.39
CA VAL A 143 4.44 -10.06 0.94
C VAL A 143 4.67 -8.56 0.96
N LEU A 144 3.62 -7.81 1.27
CA LEU A 144 3.63 -6.36 1.40
C LEU A 144 3.59 -6.00 2.89
N PHE A 145 4.66 -5.39 3.40
CA PHE A 145 4.70 -4.91 4.78
C PHE A 145 4.20 -3.45 4.86
N ASP A 146 3.08 -3.22 5.54
CA ASP A 146 2.67 -1.87 5.98
C ASP A 146 3.33 -1.57 7.30
N ARG A 147 4.45 -0.86 7.26
CA ARG A 147 5.50 -0.78 8.28
C ARG A 147 6.21 -2.13 8.50
N SER A 148 7.42 -2.06 8.96
CA SER A 148 8.31 -3.22 9.03
C SER A 148 9.22 -3.18 10.25
N TRP A 149 10.31 -3.94 10.20
CA TRP A 149 11.40 -3.84 11.18
C TRP A 149 12.02 -2.45 11.31
N TYR A 150 11.77 -1.58 10.35
CA TYR A 150 12.19 -0.17 10.42
C TYR A 150 11.40 0.67 11.45
N ASN A 151 10.37 0.11 12.10
CA ASN A 151 9.77 0.72 13.28
C ASN A 151 10.81 1.10 14.34
N ARG A 152 11.88 0.30 14.52
CA ARG A 152 12.99 0.59 15.45
C ARG A 152 13.72 1.87 15.09
N ALA A 153 13.96 2.11 13.78
CA ALA A 153 14.62 3.32 13.29
C ALA A 153 13.69 4.55 13.29
N GLY A 154 12.38 4.35 13.24
CA GLY A 154 11.37 5.40 13.15
C GLY A 154 10.63 5.62 14.47
N VAL A 155 9.40 5.07 14.54
CA VAL A 155 8.49 5.33 15.65
C VAL A 155 9.04 4.93 17.02
N GLU A 156 9.75 3.81 17.12
CA GLU A 156 10.28 3.36 18.41
C GLU A 156 11.37 4.31 18.92
N ARG A 157 12.24 4.78 18.03
CA ARG A 157 13.27 5.77 18.36
C ARG A 157 12.66 7.11 18.78
N VAL A 158 11.78 7.66 17.95
CA VAL A 158 11.21 9.00 18.15
C VAL A 158 10.34 9.06 19.40
N MET A 159 9.60 8.00 19.67
CA MET A 159 8.71 7.92 20.85
C MET A 159 9.38 7.40 22.11
N GLY A 160 10.64 7.01 22.04
CA GLY A 160 11.37 6.48 23.18
C GLY A 160 10.95 5.08 23.61
N PHE A 161 10.48 4.26 22.66
CA PHE A 161 10.08 2.87 22.93
C PHE A 161 11.23 1.87 22.85
N CYS A 162 12.41 2.33 22.44
CA CYS A 162 13.65 1.55 22.49
C CYS A 162 14.77 2.35 23.15
N THR A 163 15.73 1.64 23.71
CA THR A 163 16.96 2.22 24.27
C THR A 163 17.93 2.61 23.16
N ASP A 164 18.92 3.45 23.51
CA ASP A 164 20.01 3.81 22.58
C ASP A 164 20.80 2.57 22.15
N ALA A 165 21.03 1.63 23.06
CA ALA A 165 21.74 0.38 22.78
C ALA A 165 20.97 -0.49 21.75
N GLU A 166 19.66 -0.65 21.89
CA GLU A 166 18.82 -1.38 20.94
C GLU A 166 18.76 -0.71 19.58
N TYR A 167 18.73 0.62 19.56
CA TYR A 167 18.74 1.41 18.34
C TYR A 167 20.06 1.25 17.56
N GLU A 168 21.20 1.34 18.24
CA GLU A 168 22.51 1.14 17.60
C GLU A 168 22.71 -0.32 17.16
N GLU A 169 22.27 -1.28 17.96
CA GLU A 169 22.33 -2.69 17.57
C GLU A 169 21.44 -2.98 16.35
N PHE A 170 20.29 -2.34 16.23
CA PHE A 170 19.45 -2.47 15.05
C PHE A 170 20.21 -2.05 13.79
N PHE A 171 20.91 -0.91 13.80
CA PHE A 171 21.65 -0.45 12.63
C PHE A 171 22.90 -1.27 12.31
N ARG A 172 23.46 -1.98 13.28
CA ARG A 172 24.52 -2.96 13.02
C ARG A 172 23.98 -4.20 12.32
N THR A 173 22.80 -4.64 12.72
CA THR A 173 22.26 -5.94 12.34
C THR A 173 21.35 -5.89 11.11
N VAL A 174 20.57 -4.80 10.89
CA VAL A 174 19.60 -4.75 9.79
C VAL A 174 20.23 -4.87 8.40
N PRO A 175 21.38 -4.25 8.08
CA PRO A 175 22.01 -4.45 6.77
C PRO A 175 22.41 -5.90 6.53
N GLU A 176 22.94 -6.58 7.54
CA GLU A 176 23.32 -7.99 7.45
C GLU A 176 22.09 -8.91 7.33
N PHE A 177 21.03 -8.61 8.08
CA PHE A 177 19.76 -9.31 7.98
C PHE A 177 19.18 -9.20 6.56
N GLU A 178 19.13 -8.00 5.98
CA GLU A 178 18.64 -7.79 4.62
C GLU A 178 19.50 -8.47 3.56
N LYS A 179 20.83 -8.44 3.71
CA LYS A 179 21.74 -9.22 2.84
C LYS A 179 21.50 -10.73 2.92
N MET A 180 21.22 -11.26 4.11
CA MET A 180 20.85 -12.68 4.25
C MET A 180 19.54 -13.01 3.52
N LEU A 181 18.52 -12.13 3.62
CA LEU A 181 17.27 -12.31 2.89
C LEU A 181 17.50 -12.34 1.38
N VAL A 182 18.26 -11.38 0.85
CA VAL A 182 18.56 -11.30 -0.59
C VAL A 182 19.37 -12.52 -1.05
N ARG A 183 20.38 -12.93 -0.30
CA ARG A 183 21.18 -14.15 -0.61
C ARG A 183 20.33 -15.43 -0.55
N SER A 184 19.26 -15.46 0.22
CA SER A 184 18.30 -16.59 0.24
C SER A 184 17.34 -16.59 -0.96
N GLY A 185 17.50 -15.64 -1.88
CA GLY A 185 16.67 -15.50 -3.08
C GLY A 185 15.38 -14.72 -2.86
N ILE A 186 15.30 -13.92 -1.79
CA ILE A 186 14.19 -12.97 -1.60
C ILE A 186 14.50 -11.69 -2.36
N ILE A 187 13.58 -11.26 -3.20
CA ILE A 187 13.59 -9.94 -3.84
C ILE A 187 13.04 -8.95 -2.83
N LEU A 188 13.91 -8.11 -2.26
CA LEU A 188 13.55 -7.12 -1.24
C LEU A 188 13.51 -5.72 -1.83
N ILE A 189 12.34 -5.07 -1.77
CA ILE A 189 12.13 -3.71 -2.28
C ILE A 189 11.65 -2.84 -1.13
N LYS A 190 12.28 -1.67 -0.94
CA LYS A 190 11.97 -0.76 0.17
C LYS A 190 11.51 0.59 -0.35
N TYR A 191 10.29 1.01 0.01
CA TYR A 191 9.74 2.31 -0.31
C TYR A 191 9.57 3.19 0.92
N TRP A 192 10.01 4.44 0.79
CA TRP A 192 9.72 5.50 1.75
C TRP A 192 8.77 6.52 1.14
N PHE A 193 7.57 6.64 1.71
CA PHE A 193 6.56 7.63 1.30
C PHE A 193 6.80 8.95 2.00
N SER A 194 7.12 9.98 1.20
CA SER A 194 7.44 11.32 1.67
C SER A 194 6.31 12.29 1.34
N ILE A 195 5.92 13.09 2.33
CA ILE A 195 5.01 14.23 2.18
C ILE A 195 5.59 15.44 2.90
N THR A 196 5.08 16.61 2.59
CA THR A 196 5.39 17.85 3.33
C THR A 196 4.61 17.93 4.64
N ASP A 197 5.04 18.80 5.55
CA ASP A 197 4.33 19.07 6.81
C ASP A 197 2.93 19.62 6.55
N ASP A 198 2.81 20.56 5.63
CA ASP A 198 1.52 21.15 5.23
C ASP A 198 0.56 20.08 4.69
N GLU A 199 1.05 19.16 3.88
CA GLU A 199 0.25 18.06 3.34
C GLU A 199 -0.21 17.11 4.46
N GLN A 200 0.66 16.76 5.40
CA GLN A 200 0.28 15.95 6.55
C GLN A 200 -0.80 16.66 7.38
N HIS A 201 -0.62 17.96 7.62
CA HIS A 201 -1.60 18.78 8.34
C HIS A 201 -2.97 18.75 7.67
N LEU A 202 -3.01 18.98 6.36
CA LEU A 202 -4.25 18.95 5.58
C LEU A 202 -4.95 17.59 5.71
N ARG A 203 -4.19 16.49 5.52
CA ARG A 203 -4.72 15.13 5.60
C ARG A 203 -5.26 14.76 6.98
N PHE A 204 -4.63 15.24 8.05
CA PHE A 204 -5.14 15.05 9.41
C PHE A 204 -6.43 15.84 9.64
N LYS A 205 -6.51 17.09 9.20
CA LYS A 205 -7.76 17.87 9.27
C LYS A 205 -8.91 17.15 8.56
N MET A 206 -8.66 16.62 7.38
CA MET A 206 -9.69 15.86 6.64
C MET A 206 -10.15 14.62 7.40
N ARG A 207 -9.23 13.86 8.04
CA ARG A 207 -9.62 12.71 8.86
C ARG A 207 -10.50 13.09 10.06
N ILE A 208 -10.28 14.26 10.66
CA ILE A 208 -11.09 14.75 11.77
C ILE A 208 -12.54 14.99 11.32
N HIS A 209 -12.73 15.51 10.11
CA HIS A 209 -14.05 15.89 9.60
C HIS A 209 -14.78 14.79 8.83
N ASP A 210 -14.09 13.70 8.45
CA ASP A 210 -14.68 12.58 7.71
C ASP A 210 -15.02 11.42 8.67
N PRO A 211 -16.32 11.16 8.96
CA PRO A 211 -16.74 10.10 9.88
C PRO A 211 -16.23 8.71 9.47
N LEU A 212 -16.02 8.46 8.16
CA LEU A 212 -15.52 7.19 7.63
C LEU A 212 -14.02 7.04 7.82
N LYS A 213 -13.29 8.12 8.17
CA LYS A 213 -11.82 8.13 8.31
C LYS A 213 -11.35 8.51 9.72
N GLN A 214 -12.23 8.94 10.61
CA GLN A 214 -11.87 9.30 11.99
C GLN A 214 -11.14 8.18 12.73
N TRP A 215 -11.53 6.93 12.51
CA TRP A 215 -10.90 5.77 13.10
C TRP A 215 -9.41 5.59 12.73
N LYS A 216 -8.95 6.24 11.65
CA LYS A 216 -7.55 6.25 11.21
C LYS A 216 -6.70 7.27 11.97
N LEU A 217 -7.30 8.10 12.81
CA LEU A 217 -6.59 9.10 13.59
C LEU A 217 -6.37 8.56 15.00
N SER A 218 -5.14 8.22 15.29
CA SER A 218 -4.71 7.72 16.61
C SER A 218 -4.01 8.82 17.43
N PRO A 219 -3.89 8.68 18.76
CA PRO A 219 -3.05 9.56 19.57
C PRO A 219 -1.59 9.61 19.09
N MET A 220 -1.09 8.52 18.51
CA MET A 220 0.26 8.44 17.94
C MET A 220 0.41 9.34 16.71
N ASP A 221 -0.62 9.48 15.87
CA ASP A 221 -0.61 10.39 14.74
C ASP A 221 -0.48 11.86 15.19
N LEU A 222 -1.15 12.23 16.28
CA LEU A 222 -1.07 13.58 16.84
C LEU A 222 0.32 13.86 17.41
N GLU A 223 0.91 12.88 18.08
CA GLU A 223 2.26 13.01 18.64
C GLU A 223 3.33 13.01 17.53
N SER A 224 3.16 12.24 16.47
CA SER A 224 4.08 12.24 15.32
C SER A 224 4.14 13.61 14.63
N ARG A 225 3.02 14.35 14.63
CA ARG A 225 2.97 15.72 14.13
C ARG A 225 3.82 16.68 14.98
N ARG A 226 3.75 16.57 16.31
CA ARG A 226 4.54 17.41 17.22
C ARG A 226 6.04 17.19 17.07
N ARG A 227 6.45 16.00 16.65
CA ARG A 227 7.84 15.55 16.53
C ARG A 227 8.30 15.47 15.07
N TRP A 228 7.82 16.39 14.24
CA TRP A 228 8.10 16.39 12.81
C TRP A 228 9.60 16.33 12.48
N GLU A 229 10.41 17.18 13.15
CA GLU A 229 11.86 17.25 12.95
C GLU A 229 12.56 15.98 13.46
N ASP A 230 12.12 15.40 14.57
CA ASP A 230 12.70 14.17 15.11
C ASP A 230 12.47 13.00 14.12
N TYR A 231 11.29 12.91 13.54
CA TYR A 231 11.01 11.94 12.49
C TYR A 231 11.82 12.23 11.21
N THR A 232 12.09 13.50 10.89
CA THR A 232 12.95 13.85 9.75
C THR A 232 14.36 13.35 9.97
N LYS A 233 14.95 13.63 11.12
CA LYS A 233 16.28 13.15 11.51
C LYS A 233 16.35 11.62 11.52
N ALA A 234 15.34 10.97 12.11
CA ALA A 234 15.26 9.51 12.17
C ALA A 234 15.25 8.90 10.75
N LYS A 235 14.48 9.47 9.81
CA LYS A 235 14.47 9.07 8.40
C LYS A 235 15.83 9.24 7.74
N GLU A 236 16.47 10.38 7.94
CA GLU A 236 17.77 10.68 7.33
C GLU A 236 18.84 9.69 7.78
N ILE A 237 18.96 9.45 9.08
CA ILE A 237 19.87 8.46 9.66
C ILE A 237 19.54 7.04 9.16
N MET A 238 18.25 6.69 9.10
CA MET A 238 17.81 5.39 8.61
C MET A 238 18.26 5.17 7.17
N ILE A 239 18.02 6.12 6.29
CA ILE A 239 18.41 6.01 4.88
C ILE A 239 19.92 5.95 4.76
N GLU A 240 20.66 6.85 5.42
CA GLU A 240 22.12 6.90 5.39
C GLU A 240 22.74 5.55 5.80
N ARG A 241 22.25 4.95 6.89
CA ARG A 241 22.84 3.74 7.48
C ARG A 241 22.33 2.42 6.84
N THR A 242 21.24 2.46 6.06
CA THR A 242 20.61 1.23 5.56
C THR A 242 20.32 1.23 4.05
N HIS A 243 20.74 2.25 3.31
CA HIS A 243 20.70 2.25 1.86
C HIS A 243 21.91 1.47 1.32
N ILE A 244 21.76 0.17 1.22
CA ILE A 244 22.81 -0.75 0.74
C ILE A 244 22.53 -1.17 -0.71
N PRO A 245 23.55 -1.54 -1.48
CA PRO A 245 23.38 -1.95 -2.89
C PRO A 245 22.40 -3.11 -3.07
N GLU A 246 22.40 -4.07 -2.15
CA GLU A 246 21.57 -5.28 -2.19
C GLU A 246 20.10 -4.98 -1.85
N ALA A 247 19.84 -3.93 -1.07
CA ALA A 247 18.50 -3.54 -0.62
C ALA A 247 18.37 -2.01 -0.54
N ARG A 248 18.13 -1.39 -1.68
CA ARG A 248 18.06 0.06 -1.83
C ARG A 248 16.75 0.61 -1.30
N TRP A 249 16.79 1.84 -0.77
CA TRP A 249 15.60 2.64 -0.52
C TRP A 249 15.19 3.39 -1.78
N TRP A 250 13.88 3.46 -1.99
CA TRP A 250 13.26 4.26 -3.03
C TRP A 250 12.30 5.27 -2.39
N ILE A 251 12.49 6.54 -2.69
CA ILE A 251 11.65 7.62 -2.16
C ILE A 251 10.47 7.81 -3.11
N VAL A 252 9.25 7.76 -2.55
CA VAL A 252 8.01 8.07 -3.25
C VAL A 252 7.53 9.43 -2.78
N GLU A 253 7.55 10.42 -3.67
CA GLU A 253 6.94 11.72 -3.42
C GLU A 253 5.41 11.57 -3.46
N ALA A 254 4.78 11.69 -2.29
CA ALA A 254 3.39 11.31 -2.10
C ALA A 254 2.45 12.50 -1.79
N VAL A 255 2.88 13.72 -2.13
CA VAL A 255 2.03 14.92 -2.06
C VAL A 255 0.87 14.77 -3.06
N ASP A 256 1.17 14.43 -4.33
CA ASP A 256 0.16 14.03 -5.31
C ASP A 256 -0.07 12.51 -5.21
N LYS A 257 -1.19 12.11 -4.63
CA LYS A 257 -1.54 10.70 -4.41
C LYS A 257 -1.67 9.91 -5.69
N LYS A 258 -2.28 10.50 -6.74
CA LYS A 258 -2.51 9.83 -8.02
C LYS A 258 -1.19 9.52 -8.71
N ARG A 259 -0.32 10.52 -8.84
CA ARG A 259 1.02 10.34 -9.41
C ARG A 259 1.88 9.38 -8.59
N ALA A 260 1.85 9.50 -7.26
CA ALA A 260 2.59 8.62 -6.38
C ALA A 260 2.21 7.14 -6.57
N ARG A 261 0.90 6.85 -6.70
CA ARG A 261 0.39 5.49 -6.93
C ARG A 261 0.87 4.93 -8.26
N LEU A 262 0.66 5.66 -9.35
CA LEU A 262 1.06 5.20 -10.68
C LEU A 262 2.57 5.00 -10.79
N ASN A 263 3.35 5.97 -10.30
CA ASN A 263 4.81 5.92 -10.35
C ASN A 263 5.36 4.77 -9.50
N CYS A 264 4.82 4.56 -8.30
CA CYS A 264 5.25 3.49 -7.41
C CYS A 264 4.92 2.10 -7.99
N ILE A 265 3.71 1.89 -8.54
CA ILE A 265 3.36 0.61 -9.20
C ILE A 265 4.26 0.38 -10.41
N ARG A 266 4.43 1.39 -11.26
CA ARG A 266 5.31 1.28 -12.43
C ARG A 266 6.74 0.95 -12.03
N HIS A 267 7.26 1.59 -10.99
CA HIS A 267 8.58 1.31 -10.47
C HIS A 267 8.68 -0.12 -9.93
N LEU A 268 7.69 -0.57 -9.14
CA LEU A 268 7.62 -1.94 -8.62
C LEU A 268 7.69 -2.98 -9.74
N LEU A 269 6.90 -2.80 -10.80
CA LEU A 269 6.90 -3.66 -11.98
C LEU A 269 8.27 -3.69 -12.68
N GLY A 270 8.98 -2.57 -12.68
CA GLY A 270 10.32 -2.47 -13.25
C GLY A 270 11.43 -3.11 -12.40
N GLN A 271 11.17 -3.43 -11.12
CA GLN A 271 12.17 -4.07 -10.25
C GLN A 271 12.23 -5.58 -10.43
N ILE A 272 11.22 -6.20 -10.99
CA ILE A 272 11.11 -7.65 -11.12
C ILE A 272 10.90 -7.95 -12.60
N PRO A 273 11.90 -8.47 -13.33
CA PRO A 273 11.70 -8.91 -14.70
C PRO A 273 10.63 -10.02 -14.75
N TYR A 274 9.58 -9.85 -15.54
CA TYR A 274 8.53 -10.84 -15.70
C TYR A 274 8.14 -10.97 -17.17
N GLN A 275 7.58 -12.11 -17.51
CA GLN A 275 7.10 -12.46 -18.84
C GLN A 275 5.67 -13.00 -18.74
N ASP A 276 4.99 -13.11 -19.89
CA ASP A 276 3.73 -13.80 -19.95
C ASP A 276 3.91 -15.29 -19.66
N VAL A 277 3.13 -15.79 -18.73
CA VAL A 277 3.04 -17.23 -18.47
C VAL A 277 1.99 -17.81 -19.41
N PRO A 278 2.33 -18.83 -20.21
CA PRO A 278 1.33 -19.50 -21.03
C PRO A 278 0.20 -20.06 -20.15
N HIS A 279 -1.03 -19.75 -20.52
CA HIS A 279 -2.21 -20.32 -19.89
C HIS A 279 -2.76 -21.46 -20.78
N ASP A 280 -2.97 -22.62 -20.20
CA ASP A 280 -3.70 -23.68 -20.87
C ASP A 280 -5.14 -23.20 -21.14
N SER A 281 -5.66 -23.54 -22.33
CA SER A 281 -7.06 -23.25 -22.63
C SER A 281 -7.96 -24.07 -21.71
N VAL A 282 -8.70 -23.39 -20.85
CA VAL A 282 -9.65 -24.05 -19.96
C VAL A 282 -10.99 -24.19 -20.67
N SER A 283 -11.43 -25.43 -20.92
CA SER A 283 -12.80 -25.72 -21.31
C SER A 283 -13.62 -26.06 -20.08
N LEU A 284 -14.79 -25.45 -19.95
CA LEU A 284 -15.71 -25.81 -18.86
C LEU A 284 -16.24 -27.22 -19.10
N PRO A 285 -16.10 -28.15 -18.14
CA PRO A 285 -16.69 -29.48 -18.28
C PRO A 285 -18.21 -29.41 -18.26
N GLU A 286 -18.86 -30.36 -18.97
CA GLU A 286 -20.31 -30.48 -18.90
C GLU A 286 -20.76 -30.74 -17.46
N ARG A 287 -21.90 -30.15 -17.10
CA ARG A 287 -22.49 -30.37 -15.78
C ARG A 287 -23.08 -31.77 -15.70
N VAL A 288 -22.56 -32.58 -14.78
CA VAL A 288 -23.19 -33.90 -14.48
C VAL A 288 -24.48 -33.66 -13.72
N HIS A 289 -25.59 -34.00 -14.35
CA HIS A 289 -26.93 -33.91 -13.75
C HIS A 289 -27.28 -35.22 -13.03
N ASN A 290 -27.66 -35.14 -11.75
CA ASN A 290 -28.17 -36.27 -11.02
C ASN A 290 -29.73 -36.24 -11.07
N PRO A 291 -30.39 -37.07 -11.90
CA PRO A 291 -31.85 -37.04 -12.05
C PRO A 291 -32.59 -37.50 -10.79
N ASN A 292 -31.91 -38.17 -9.87
CA ASN A 292 -32.50 -38.66 -8.62
C ASN A 292 -32.35 -37.66 -7.45
N TYR A 293 -31.73 -36.51 -7.68
CA TYR A 293 -31.56 -35.47 -6.66
C TYR A 293 -32.65 -34.40 -6.78
N LEU A 294 -33.58 -34.41 -5.82
CA LEU A 294 -34.59 -33.35 -5.67
C LEU A 294 -34.18 -32.40 -4.54
N ARG A 295 -33.90 -31.14 -4.91
CA ARG A 295 -33.60 -30.12 -3.92
C ARG A 295 -34.86 -29.72 -3.16
N GLY A 296 -34.92 -30.01 -1.86
CA GLY A 296 -35.97 -29.51 -0.98
C GLY A 296 -35.93 -27.99 -0.80
N PRO A 297 -37.07 -27.35 -0.54
CA PRO A 297 -37.11 -25.93 -0.21
C PRO A 297 -36.43 -25.69 1.13
N LEU A 298 -35.65 -24.62 1.22
CA LEU A 298 -35.11 -24.14 2.49
C LEU A 298 -36.16 -23.32 3.25
N PRO A 299 -36.20 -23.40 4.58
CA PRO A 299 -37.02 -22.53 5.41
C PRO A 299 -36.74 -21.04 5.11
N LYS A 300 -37.79 -20.23 5.06
CA LYS A 300 -37.68 -18.80 4.70
C LYS A 300 -36.80 -17.99 5.67
N GLU A 301 -36.77 -18.37 6.92
CA GLU A 301 -35.96 -17.77 7.98
C GLU A 301 -34.45 -17.94 7.80
N LEU A 302 -34.04 -18.84 6.89
CA LEU A 302 -32.62 -18.99 6.54
C LEU A 302 -32.13 -18.00 5.48
N TYR A 303 -33.08 -17.29 4.85
CA TYR A 303 -32.70 -16.27 3.86
C TYR A 303 -32.53 -14.91 4.53
N VAL A 304 -31.50 -14.18 4.10
CA VAL A 304 -31.37 -12.77 4.49
C VAL A 304 -32.59 -12.02 3.99
N PRO A 305 -33.33 -11.28 4.85
CA PRO A 305 -34.49 -10.53 4.42
C PRO A 305 -34.10 -9.51 3.34
N PRO A 306 -34.81 -9.44 2.21
CA PRO A 306 -34.62 -8.41 1.22
C PRO A 306 -35.11 -7.08 1.80
N VAL A 307 -34.22 -6.12 1.98
CA VAL A 307 -34.52 -4.78 2.49
C VAL A 307 -34.43 -3.74 1.37
N TYR A 308 -33.73 -4.09 0.28
CA TYR A 308 -33.54 -3.28 -0.92
C TYR A 308 -34.03 -4.00 -2.15
#